data_9783328502899f3bfd5f2eebbfe8cce1
#
_entry.id   9783328502899f3bfd5f2eebbfe8cce1
#
_cell.length_a   1.000
_cell.length_b   1.000
_cell.length_c   1.000
_cell.angle_alpha   90.00
_cell.angle_beta   90.00
_cell.angle_gamma   90.00
#
_symmetry.space_group_name_H-M   'P 1'
#
loop_
_entity.id
_entity.type
_entity.pdbx_description
1 polymer ?
#
loop_
_entity_poly.entity_id
_entity_poly.type
_entity_poly.pdbx_seq_one_letter_code
_entity_poly.pdbx_strand_id
1 'polypeptide(L)'
;MVNTDWVIPLDYLNRLDGNANSCGDLVRIGIVTVSDRASKGEYLDEGGPTILEFFKAAINSPAEVYYSCIPDEMTEIKSELTRFADDLGCSVIVTTGGTGPADRDVTPDATVDVCERILDGFGEQMRAISLQYVPTAILSRQVGGIRGKCLIFNLPGRPKAIRETIDEIWRAVPYCVDLIGGPYIDMNDDVCDAFRPKDARRR
;
A
#
# COMPACT_ATOMS: atom_id res chain seq x y z
N MET A 1 1.52 -8.52 25.13
CA MET A 1 1.90 -7.76 23.93
C MET A 1 1.94 -8.77 22.80
N VAL A 2 0.92 -8.78 21.92
CA VAL A 2 0.96 -9.57 20.69
C VAL A 2 1.81 -8.74 19.75
N ASN A 3 3.04 -9.17 19.46
CA ASN A 3 3.88 -8.54 18.45
C ASN A 3 3.23 -8.87 17.12
N THR A 4 2.54 -7.89 16.51
CA THR A 4 1.81 -8.02 15.24
C THR A 4 2.68 -7.67 14.04
N ASP A 5 3.94 -7.30 14.27
CA ASP A 5 4.87 -6.97 13.21
C ASP A 5 5.48 -8.24 12.60
N TRP A 6 5.35 -8.40 11.30
CA TRP A 6 5.99 -9.49 10.57
C TRP A 6 6.57 -9.00 9.23
N VAL A 7 7.59 -9.73 8.78
CA VAL A 7 8.22 -9.52 7.46
C VAL A 7 8.05 -10.80 6.66
N ILE A 8 7.48 -10.69 5.48
CA ILE A 8 7.35 -11.81 4.54
C ILE A 8 8.21 -11.54 3.32
N PRO A 9 9.26 -12.38 3.07
CA PRO A 9 9.93 -12.39 1.79
C PRO A 9 9.02 -13.07 0.74
N LEU A 10 8.70 -12.37 -0.34
CA LEU A 10 7.87 -12.92 -1.42
C LEU A 10 8.65 -13.84 -2.37
N ASP A 11 9.97 -13.82 -2.35
CA ASP A 11 10.86 -14.67 -3.15
C ASP A 11 10.63 -16.18 -2.95
N TYR A 12 10.06 -16.56 -1.82
CA TYR A 12 9.91 -17.97 -1.46
C TYR A 12 8.88 -18.70 -2.32
N LEU A 13 7.88 -18.01 -2.84
CA LEU A 13 6.81 -18.62 -3.62
C LEU A 13 7.18 -18.80 -5.10
N ASN A 14 7.96 -17.88 -5.67
CA ASN A 14 8.39 -17.93 -7.06
C ASN A 14 9.51 -18.93 -7.32
N ARG A 15 10.21 -19.43 -6.29
CA ARG A 15 11.28 -20.44 -6.41
C ARG A 15 10.78 -21.87 -6.59
N LEU A 16 9.52 -22.14 -6.30
CA LEU A 16 8.97 -23.50 -6.43
C LEU A 16 8.72 -23.92 -7.89
N ASP A 17 8.61 -22.96 -8.81
CA ASP A 17 8.30 -23.20 -10.23
C ASP A 17 9.55 -23.17 -11.15
N GLY A 18 10.75 -23.12 -10.60
CA GLY A 18 12.01 -23.31 -11.35
C GLY A 18 12.44 -22.15 -12.26
N ASN A 19 11.80 -21.01 -12.19
CA ASN A 19 12.14 -19.83 -13.01
C ASN A 19 13.05 -18.85 -12.23
N ALA A 20 14.33 -19.23 -12.09
CA ALA A 20 15.34 -18.51 -11.29
C ALA A 20 15.98 -17.34 -12.05
N ASN A 21 15.24 -16.53 -12.80
CA ASN A 21 15.78 -15.39 -13.58
C ASN A 21 15.11 -14.04 -13.26
N SER A 22 14.61 -13.82 -12.04
CA SER A 22 14.24 -12.46 -11.63
C SER A 22 15.48 -11.66 -11.21
N CYS A 23 16.19 -11.11 -12.19
CA CYS A 23 17.24 -10.10 -11.97
C CYS A 23 16.54 -8.72 -11.87
N GLY A 24 16.00 -8.39 -10.70
CA GLY A 24 15.38 -7.11 -10.39
C GLY A 24 15.86 -6.59 -9.05
N ASP A 25 15.71 -5.29 -8.84
CA ASP A 25 15.97 -4.65 -7.55
C ASP A 25 15.01 -5.22 -6.50
N LEU A 26 15.47 -5.35 -5.25
CA LEU A 26 14.61 -5.73 -4.13
C LEU A 26 13.57 -4.64 -3.87
N VAL A 27 12.30 -4.99 -3.97
CA VAL A 27 11.18 -4.10 -3.67
C VAL A 27 10.78 -4.25 -2.20
N ARG A 28 10.76 -3.16 -1.44
CA ARG A 28 10.25 -3.15 -0.07
C ARG A 28 8.91 -2.45 0.00
N ILE A 29 7.93 -3.13 0.58
CA ILE A 29 6.55 -2.66 0.65
C ILE A 29 6.07 -2.71 2.10
N GLY A 30 5.44 -1.61 2.54
CA GLY A 30 4.81 -1.52 3.85
C GLY A 30 3.30 -1.71 3.75
N ILE A 31 2.72 -2.48 4.68
CA ILE A 31 1.28 -2.57 4.92
C ILE A 31 1.02 -2.11 6.34
N VAL A 32 0.19 -1.09 6.52
CA VAL A 32 -0.19 -0.60 7.85
C VAL A 32 -1.71 -0.67 8.01
N THR A 33 -2.17 -1.57 8.87
CA THR A 33 -3.57 -1.61 9.29
C THR A 33 -3.76 -0.66 10.46
N VAL A 34 -4.65 0.31 10.28
CA VAL A 34 -5.00 1.31 11.30
C VAL A 34 -6.35 0.96 11.88
N SER A 35 -6.37 0.48 13.12
CA SER A 35 -7.60 0.08 13.80
C SER A 35 -7.39 -0.08 15.31
N ASP A 36 -8.10 0.71 16.11
CA ASP A 36 -8.13 0.60 17.58
C ASP A 36 -8.47 -0.80 18.07
N ARG A 37 -9.41 -1.48 17.42
CA ARG A 37 -9.88 -2.80 17.84
C ARG A 37 -8.98 -3.92 17.39
N ALA A 38 -8.49 -3.86 16.14
CA ALA A 38 -7.58 -4.89 15.64
C ALA A 38 -6.23 -4.85 16.37
N SER A 39 -5.69 -3.67 16.64
CA SER A 39 -4.43 -3.48 17.38
C SER A 39 -4.49 -4.02 18.81
N LYS A 40 -5.70 -4.04 19.42
CA LYS A 40 -5.95 -4.64 20.73
C LYS A 40 -6.27 -6.13 20.68
N GLY A 41 -6.37 -6.72 19.48
CA GLY A 41 -6.75 -8.11 19.31
C GLY A 41 -8.23 -8.41 19.57
N GLU A 42 -9.11 -7.40 19.53
CA GLU A 42 -10.57 -7.57 19.71
C GLU A 42 -11.21 -8.28 18.51
N TYR A 43 -10.63 -8.17 17.33
CA TYR A 43 -10.96 -8.97 16.16
C TYR A 43 -9.72 -9.20 15.29
N LEU A 44 -9.79 -10.19 14.41
CA LEU A 44 -8.70 -10.50 13.48
C LEU A 44 -8.67 -9.48 12.35
N ASP A 45 -7.49 -8.87 12.10
CA ASP A 45 -7.32 -8.05 10.91
C ASP A 45 -7.46 -8.89 9.64
N GLU A 46 -8.34 -8.44 8.75
CA GLU A 46 -8.54 -9.03 7.42
C GLU A 46 -8.02 -8.10 6.30
N GLY A 47 -7.80 -6.82 6.62
CA GLY A 47 -7.38 -5.81 5.66
C GLY A 47 -5.94 -6.03 5.20
N GLY A 48 -5.01 -6.11 6.13
CA GLY A 48 -3.60 -6.37 5.85
C GLY A 48 -3.36 -7.67 5.07
N PRO A 49 -3.91 -8.82 5.52
CA PRO A 49 -3.85 -10.06 4.75
C PRO A 49 -4.43 -9.95 3.34
N THR A 50 -5.53 -9.22 3.15
CA THR A 50 -6.11 -9.02 1.80
C THR A 50 -5.14 -8.27 0.86
N ILE A 51 -4.46 -7.25 1.36
CA ILE A 51 -3.45 -6.50 0.60
C ILE A 51 -2.24 -7.40 0.30
N LEU A 52 -1.80 -8.19 1.27
CA LEU A 52 -0.68 -9.12 1.10
C LEU A 52 -0.97 -10.18 0.03
N GLU A 53 -2.19 -10.74 0.00
CA GLU A 53 -2.60 -11.70 -1.04
C GLU A 53 -2.50 -11.09 -2.44
N PHE A 54 -2.92 -9.84 -2.60
CA PHE A 54 -2.75 -9.13 -3.86
C PHE A 54 -1.27 -9.01 -4.26
N PHE A 55 -0.39 -8.59 -3.35
CA PHE A 55 1.04 -8.46 -3.66
C PHE A 55 1.69 -9.78 -4.04
N LYS A 56 1.33 -10.86 -3.36
CA LYS A 56 1.82 -12.22 -3.70
C LYS A 56 1.43 -12.64 -5.12
N ALA A 57 0.25 -12.24 -5.58
CA ALA A 57 -0.22 -12.59 -6.90
C ALA A 57 0.31 -11.66 -8.01
N ALA A 58 0.45 -10.35 -7.69
CA ALA A 58 0.67 -9.30 -8.67
C ALA A 58 2.15 -8.95 -8.90
N ILE A 59 3.06 -9.20 -7.94
CA ILE A 59 4.46 -8.78 -8.02
C ILE A 59 5.38 -9.94 -8.36
N ASN A 60 6.12 -9.81 -9.48
CA ASN A 60 7.14 -10.77 -9.91
C ASN A 60 8.54 -10.42 -9.38
N SER A 61 8.81 -9.14 -9.05
CA SER A 61 10.08 -8.73 -8.47
C SER A 61 10.37 -9.43 -7.15
N PRO A 62 11.65 -9.67 -6.79
CA PRO A 62 12.01 -9.99 -5.41
C PRO A 62 11.44 -8.92 -4.47
N ALA A 63 10.68 -9.31 -3.45
CA ALA A 63 10.05 -8.35 -2.57
C ALA A 63 10.07 -8.78 -1.10
N GLU A 64 10.16 -7.79 -0.21
CA GLU A 64 9.94 -7.90 1.23
C GLU A 64 8.70 -7.09 1.60
N VAL A 65 7.73 -7.73 2.24
CA VAL A 65 6.54 -7.04 2.73
C VAL A 65 6.63 -6.93 4.25
N TYR A 66 6.60 -5.70 4.74
CA TYR A 66 6.54 -5.34 6.15
C TYR A 66 5.10 -5.06 6.52
N TYR A 67 4.67 -5.55 7.67
CA TYR A 67 3.31 -5.35 8.15
C TYR A 67 3.31 -4.82 9.58
N SER A 68 2.36 -3.93 9.86
CA SER A 68 2.07 -3.45 11.20
C SER A 68 0.57 -3.23 11.38
N CYS A 69 0.06 -3.50 12.58
CA CYS A 69 -1.32 -3.18 12.98
C CYS A 69 -1.28 -2.26 14.20
N ILE A 70 -1.73 -1.03 14.01
CA ILE A 70 -1.62 0.06 15.00
C ILE A 70 -2.98 0.69 15.29
N PRO A 71 -3.15 1.38 16.44
CA PRO A 71 -4.39 2.10 16.76
C PRO A 71 -4.58 3.34 15.87
N ASP A 72 -5.82 3.85 15.87
CA ASP A 72 -6.21 5.10 15.17
C ASP A 72 -5.67 6.35 15.92
N GLU A 73 -4.34 6.43 16.10
CA GLU A 73 -3.64 7.52 16.77
C GLU A 73 -2.68 8.25 15.81
N MET A 74 -2.90 9.55 15.63
CA MET A 74 -2.14 10.40 14.70
C MET A 74 -0.62 10.23 14.85
N THR A 75 -0.11 10.25 16.08
CA THR A 75 1.33 10.15 16.37
C THR A 75 1.90 8.78 16.02
N GLU A 76 1.15 7.71 16.28
CA GLU A 76 1.59 6.34 15.98
C GLU A 76 1.58 6.10 14.47
N ILE A 77 0.53 6.56 13.77
CA ILE A 77 0.46 6.45 12.31
C ILE A 77 1.64 7.19 11.66
N LYS A 78 1.89 8.43 12.04
CA LYS A 78 3.02 9.23 11.53
C LYS A 78 4.36 8.56 11.79
N SER A 79 4.57 8.06 13.00
CA SER A 79 5.81 7.37 13.39
C SER A 79 6.01 6.12 12.52
N GLU A 80 4.97 5.34 12.32
CA GLU A 80 5.06 4.08 11.57
C GLU A 80 5.28 4.32 10.07
N LEU A 81 4.56 5.28 9.47
CA LEU A 81 4.79 5.67 8.07
C LEU A 81 6.22 6.18 7.85
N THR A 82 6.74 6.99 8.78
CA THR A 82 8.12 7.49 8.73
C THR A 82 9.11 6.35 8.86
N ARG A 83 8.93 5.46 9.84
CA ARG A 83 9.79 4.28 10.05
C ARG A 83 9.85 3.40 8.79
N PHE A 84 8.71 3.13 8.18
CA PHE A 84 8.66 2.30 6.98
C PHE A 84 9.34 2.97 5.78
N ALA A 85 9.13 4.27 5.59
CA ALA A 85 9.73 5.00 4.48
C ALA A 85 11.24 5.22 4.66
N ASP A 86 11.67 5.70 5.83
CA ASP A 86 13.02 6.20 6.05
C ASP A 86 13.96 5.11 6.58
N ASP A 87 13.52 4.29 7.56
CA ASP A 87 14.39 3.31 8.22
C ASP A 87 14.39 1.97 7.49
N LEU A 88 13.21 1.48 7.06
CA LEU A 88 13.08 0.22 6.33
C LEU A 88 13.29 0.40 4.82
N GLY A 89 13.23 1.63 4.32
CA GLY A 89 13.44 1.95 2.91
C GLY A 89 12.33 1.37 2.00
N CYS A 90 11.08 1.36 2.48
CA CYS A 90 9.95 0.97 1.66
C CYS A 90 9.78 1.92 0.48
N SER A 91 9.60 1.37 -0.71
CA SER A 91 9.30 2.14 -1.93
C SER A 91 7.81 2.42 -2.09
N VAL A 92 6.96 1.60 -1.45
CA VAL A 92 5.51 1.79 -1.38
C VAL A 92 5.03 1.46 0.03
N ILE A 93 4.15 2.28 0.57
CA ILE A 93 3.42 2.01 1.80
C ILE A 93 1.93 2.11 1.52
N VAL A 94 1.19 1.09 1.90
CA VAL A 94 -0.27 1.05 1.77
C VAL A 94 -0.87 0.98 3.16
N THR A 95 -1.73 1.93 3.50
CA THR A 95 -2.50 1.86 4.74
C THR A 95 -3.92 1.34 4.47
N THR A 96 -4.57 0.76 5.46
CA THR A 96 -5.99 0.42 5.44
C THR A 96 -6.64 0.72 6.78
N GLY A 97 -7.83 1.32 6.75
CA GLY A 97 -8.54 1.79 7.95
C GLY A 97 -8.36 3.27 8.24
N GLY A 98 -9.21 3.82 9.11
CA GLY A 98 -9.18 5.22 9.57
C GLY A 98 -9.32 6.28 8.47
N THR A 99 -10.08 6.01 7.38
CA THR A 99 -10.15 6.88 6.18
C THR A 99 -11.46 7.65 6.02
N GLY A 100 -12.40 7.53 6.94
CA GLY A 100 -13.70 8.20 6.91
C GLY A 100 -13.69 9.62 7.50
N PRO A 101 -14.89 10.15 7.77
CA PRO A 101 -15.06 11.52 8.31
C PRO A 101 -15.18 11.59 9.84
N ALA A 102 -15.07 10.47 10.55
CA ALA A 102 -15.17 10.46 12.01
C ALA A 102 -13.90 11.04 12.66
N ASP A 103 -14.04 11.55 13.88
CA ASP A 103 -12.92 12.18 14.62
C ASP A 103 -11.71 11.24 14.80
N ARG A 104 -11.95 9.92 14.82
CA ARG A 104 -10.90 8.90 14.92
C ARG A 104 -10.29 8.50 13.56
N ASP A 105 -10.91 8.92 12.45
CA ASP A 105 -10.41 8.61 11.10
C ASP A 105 -9.29 9.59 10.70
N VAL A 106 -8.12 9.44 11.28
CA VAL A 106 -6.99 10.38 11.13
C VAL A 106 -5.89 9.89 10.17
N THR A 107 -6.08 8.73 9.53
CA THR A 107 -5.07 8.16 8.61
C THR A 107 -4.72 9.10 7.45
N PRO A 108 -5.69 9.75 6.76
CA PRO A 108 -5.35 10.68 5.68
C PRO A 108 -4.57 11.90 6.16
N ASP A 109 -4.93 12.44 7.33
CA ASP A 109 -4.25 13.61 7.91
C ASP A 109 -2.80 13.25 8.27
N ALA A 110 -2.58 12.08 8.90
CA ALA A 110 -1.24 11.59 9.19
C ALA A 110 -0.39 11.39 7.92
N THR A 111 -1.04 10.89 6.84
CA THR A 111 -0.36 10.70 5.55
C THR A 111 0.04 12.04 4.93
N VAL A 112 -0.85 13.03 4.94
CA VAL A 112 -0.55 14.39 4.45
C VAL A 112 0.60 15.01 5.24
N ASP A 113 0.60 14.86 6.56
CA ASP A 113 1.62 15.44 7.44
C ASP A 113 3.04 14.88 7.22
N VAL A 114 3.16 13.62 6.80
CA VAL A 114 4.48 12.98 6.59
C VAL A 114 4.96 13.06 5.15
N CYS A 115 4.09 13.38 4.19
CA CYS A 115 4.43 13.49 2.78
C CYS A 115 4.88 14.89 2.39
N GLU A 116 5.90 15.00 1.54
CA GLU A 116 6.38 16.28 0.98
C GLU A 116 5.53 16.74 -0.21
N ARG A 117 4.86 15.80 -0.88
CA ARG A 117 4.02 16.07 -2.06
C ARG A 117 2.78 15.19 -2.01
N ILE A 118 1.62 15.79 -2.23
CA ILE A 118 0.36 15.05 -2.33
C ILE A 118 0.03 14.80 -3.80
N LEU A 119 -0.47 13.60 -4.07
CA LEU A 119 -0.92 13.14 -5.38
C LEU A 119 -2.45 12.99 -5.34
N ASP A 120 -3.18 14.07 -5.57
CA ASP A 120 -4.65 14.14 -5.46
C ASP A 120 -5.36 13.06 -6.29
N GLY A 121 -4.81 12.72 -7.46
CA GLY A 121 -5.34 11.71 -8.36
C GLY A 121 -5.53 10.32 -7.72
N PHE A 122 -4.73 9.95 -6.71
CA PHE A 122 -4.93 8.70 -5.97
C PHE A 122 -6.27 8.72 -5.21
N GLY A 123 -6.52 9.78 -4.44
CA GLY A 123 -7.76 9.95 -3.70
C GLY A 123 -8.98 10.06 -4.63
N GLU A 124 -8.86 10.81 -5.72
CA GLU A 124 -9.91 10.96 -6.73
C GLU A 124 -10.27 9.62 -7.35
N GLN A 125 -9.30 8.85 -7.83
CA GLN A 125 -9.52 7.57 -8.47
C GLN A 125 -10.11 6.55 -7.50
N MET A 126 -9.58 6.43 -6.27
CA MET A 126 -10.11 5.51 -5.26
C MET A 126 -11.58 5.81 -4.94
N ARG A 127 -11.96 7.08 -4.79
CA ARG A 127 -13.36 7.49 -4.61
C ARG A 127 -14.21 7.18 -5.82
N ALA A 128 -13.72 7.47 -7.03
CA ALA A 128 -14.44 7.19 -8.27
C ALA A 128 -14.75 5.70 -8.45
N ILE A 129 -13.81 4.81 -8.14
CA ILE A 129 -14.00 3.36 -8.14
C ILE A 129 -15.07 2.98 -7.11
N SER A 130 -14.88 3.39 -5.86
CA SER A 130 -15.75 3.01 -4.75
C SER A 130 -17.19 3.53 -4.91
N LEU A 131 -17.40 4.68 -5.56
CA LEU A 131 -18.73 5.24 -5.86
C LEU A 131 -19.55 4.35 -6.81
N GLN A 132 -18.91 3.48 -7.57
CA GLN A 132 -19.62 2.51 -8.42
C GLN A 132 -20.34 1.44 -7.59
N TYR A 133 -19.92 1.22 -6.34
CA TYR A 133 -20.44 0.19 -5.44
C TYR A 133 -21.31 0.77 -4.33
N VAL A 134 -20.91 1.90 -3.74
CA VAL A 134 -21.61 2.49 -2.60
C VAL A 134 -21.60 4.03 -2.65
N PRO A 135 -22.76 4.70 -2.48
CA PRO A 135 -22.83 6.16 -2.54
C PRO A 135 -22.08 6.86 -1.40
N THR A 136 -21.86 6.19 -0.26
CA THR A 136 -21.14 6.74 0.88
C THR A 136 -19.64 6.84 0.67
N ALA A 137 -19.10 6.32 -0.44
CA ALA A 137 -17.69 6.51 -0.82
C ALA A 137 -17.29 7.99 -0.98
N ILE A 138 -18.27 8.88 -1.23
CA ILE A 138 -18.05 10.34 -1.24
C ILE A 138 -17.50 10.88 0.09
N LEU A 139 -17.72 10.17 1.21
CA LEU A 139 -17.25 10.54 2.53
C LEU A 139 -15.79 10.14 2.78
N SER A 140 -15.18 9.37 1.87
CA SER A 140 -13.79 8.92 2.02
C SER A 140 -12.81 10.07 1.83
N ARG A 141 -11.89 10.20 2.77
CA ARG A 141 -10.83 11.22 2.80
C ARG A 141 -9.48 10.67 2.32
N GLN A 142 -9.49 9.48 1.70
CA GLN A 142 -8.30 8.81 1.17
C GLN A 142 -7.43 9.75 0.32
N VAL A 143 -6.12 9.65 0.52
CA VAL A 143 -5.09 10.42 -0.21
C VAL A 143 -3.96 9.51 -0.65
N GLY A 144 -3.12 10.02 -1.55
CA GLY A 144 -1.81 9.47 -1.86
C GLY A 144 -0.76 10.57 -1.82
N GLY A 145 0.47 10.24 -1.44
CA GLY A 145 1.54 11.22 -1.37
C GLY A 145 2.93 10.57 -1.46
N ILE A 146 3.96 11.41 -1.53
CA ILE A 146 5.34 10.99 -1.68
C ILE A 146 6.13 11.50 -0.48
N ARG A 147 6.89 10.58 0.14
CA ARG A 147 7.93 10.87 1.11
C ARG A 147 9.27 10.34 0.60
N GLY A 148 10.22 11.22 0.28
CA GLY A 148 11.49 10.84 -0.32
C GLY A 148 11.30 10.04 -1.61
N LYS A 149 11.63 8.74 -1.57
CA LYS A 149 11.44 7.79 -2.67
C LYS A 149 10.30 6.79 -2.40
N CYS A 150 9.45 7.06 -1.44
CA CYS A 150 8.34 6.21 -1.03
C CYS A 150 7.01 6.82 -1.48
N LEU A 151 6.20 6.02 -2.17
CA LEU A 151 4.79 6.32 -2.42
C LEU A 151 3.96 5.79 -1.25
N ILE A 152 3.13 6.64 -0.64
CA ILE A 152 2.22 6.28 0.46
C ILE A 152 0.80 6.55 0.00
N PHE A 153 -0.13 5.61 0.17
CA PHE A 153 -1.55 5.85 -0.10
C PHE A 153 -2.48 5.02 0.80
N ASN A 154 -3.72 5.50 0.95
CA ASN A 154 -4.68 4.94 1.88
C ASN A 154 -5.74 4.14 1.16
N LEU A 155 -5.87 2.83 1.41
CA LEU A 155 -6.96 2.00 0.94
C LEU A 155 -8.18 2.06 1.89
N PRO A 156 -9.37 1.66 1.41
CA PRO A 156 -10.55 1.49 2.27
C PRO A 156 -10.28 0.45 3.37
N GLY A 157 -11.02 0.54 4.50
CA GLY A 157 -10.84 -0.41 5.61
C GLY A 157 -11.52 -1.77 5.43
N ARG A 158 -12.42 -1.93 4.47
CA ARG A 158 -13.15 -3.21 4.27
C ARG A 158 -12.46 -4.08 3.24
N PRO A 159 -12.21 -5.39 3.50
CA PRO A 159 -11.53 -6.30 2.56
C PRO A 159 -12.14 -6.31 1.16
N LYS A 160 -13.47 -6.30 1.06
CA LYS A 160 -14.15 -6.21 -0.24
C LYS A 160 -13.80 -4.94 -1.00
N ALA A 161 -13.83 -3.78 -0.32
CA ALA A 161 -13.54 -2.50 -0.93
C ALA A 161 -12.03 -2.36 -1.28
N ILE A 162 -11.14 -3.01 -0.51
CA ILE A 162 -9.71 -3.13 -0.85
C ILE A 162 -9.57 -3.83 -2.20
N ARG A 163 -10.19 -5.01 -2.39
CA ARG A 163 -10.11 -5.77 -3.65
C ARG A 163 -10.70 -5.00 -4.85
N GLU A 164 -11.79 -4.26 -4.63
CA GLU A 164 -12.42 -3.45 -5.66
C GLU A 164 -11.54 -2.26 -6.11
N THR A 165 -10.61 -1.83 -5.26
CA THR A 165 -9.85 -0.59 -5.47
C THR A 165 -8.40 -0.85 -5.87
N ILE A 166 -7.75 -1.87 -5.27
CA ILE A 166 -6.30 -2.02 -5.34
C ILE A 166 -5.80 -2.30 -6.76
N ASP A 167 -6.51 -3.14 -7.52
CA ASP A 167 -6.11 -3.52 -8.89
C ASP A 167 -5.98 -2.28 -9.79
N GLU A 168 -6.98 -1.42 -9.78
CA GLU A 168 -7.02 -0.23 -10.63
C GLU A 168 -6.00 0.83 -10.20
N ILE A 169 -5.83 1.03 -8.89
CA ILE A 169 -4.84 1.98 -8.37
C ILE A 169 -3.42 1.49 -8.63
N TRP A 170 -3.18 0.18 -8.47
CA TRP A 170 -1.85 -0.39 -8.62
C TRP A 170 -1.29 -0.28 -10.04
N ARG A 171 -2.14 -0.15 -11.05
CA ARG A 171 -1.72 0.06 -12.46
C ARG A 171 -0.81 1.28 -12.65
N ALA A 172 -0.95 2.31 -11.81
CA ALA A 172 -0.12 3.51 -11.85
C ALA A 172 1.10 3.47 -10.90
N VAL A 173 1.09 2.59 -9.90
CA VAL A 173 2.08 2.56 -8.82
C VAL A 173 3.50 2.28 -9.33
N PRO A 174 3.76 1.24 -10.17
CA PRO A 174 5.11 0.95 -10.63
C PRO A 174 5.76 2.13 -11.36
N TYR A 175 5.02 2.80 -12.22
CA TYR A 175 5.56 3.97 -12.93
C TYR A 175 5.76 5.18 -12.00
N CYS A 176 4.91 5.37 -11.02
CA CYS A 176 5.12 6.39 -9.99
C CYS A 176 6.43 6.14 -9.21
N VAL A 177 6.69 4.89 -8.82
CA VAL A 177 7.92 4.49 -8.14
C VAL A 177 9.15 4.72 -9.02
N ASP A 178 9.07 4.41 -10.33
CA ASP A 178 10.15 4.71 -11.29
C ASP A 178 10.46 6.23 -11.31
N LEU A 179 9.43 7.07 -11.35
CA LEU A 179 9.58 8.53 -11.42
C LEU A 179 10.21 9.16 -10.19
N ILE A 180 9.98 8.58 -9.00
CA ILE A 180 10.56 9.06 -7.75
C ILE A 180 11.93 8.43 -7.43
N GLY A 181 12.45 7.60 -8.37
CA GLY A 181 13.77 6.98 -8.24
C GLY A 181 13.82 5.78 -7.30
N GLY A 182 12.70 5.08 -7.16
CA GLY A 182 12.60 3.79 -6.49
C GLY A 182 13.02 2.61 -7.38
N PRO A 183 12.88 1.36 -6.89
CA PRO A 183 13.21 0.15 -7.63
C PRO A 183 12.22 -0.11 -8.77
N TYR A 184 12.67 -0.79 -9.81
CA TYR A 184 11.77 -1.26 -10.86
C TYR A 184 10.89 -2.41 -10.32
N ILE A 185 9.58 -2.20 -10.32
CA ILE A 185 8.59 -3.20 -9.92
C ILE A 185 8.13 -3.95 -11.16
N ASP A 186 8.51 -5.22 -11.28
CA ASP A 186 8.02 -6.12 -12.31
C ASP A 186 6.69 -6.74 -11.87
N MET A 187 5.71 -6.74 -12.76
CA MET A 187 4.34 -7.13 -12.46
C MET A 187 3.95 -8.41 -13.20
N ASN A 188 3.05 -9.15 -12.60
CA ASN A 188 2.32 -10.22 -13.26
C ASN A 188 1.16 -9.62 -14.05
N ASP A 189 1.32 -9.51 -15.36
CA ASP A 189 0.35 -8.88 -16.27
C ASP A 189 -1.01 -9.61 -16.28
N ASP A 190 -1.06 -10.90 -15.91
CA ASP A 190 -2.31 -11.67 -15.77
C ASP A 190 -3.15 -11.20 -14.57
N VAL A 191 -2.53 -10.54 -13.59
CA VAL A 191 -3.17 -10.04 -12.37
C VAL A 191 -3.38 -8.54 -12.44
N CYS A 192 -2.35 -7.78 -12.81
CA CYS A 192 -2.40 -6.32 -12.87
C CYS A 192 -1.52 -5.80 -14.03
N ASP A 193 -2.16 -5.32 -15.09
CA ASP A 193 -1.51 -4.68 -16.24
C ASP A 193 -1.04 -3.27 -15.86
N ALA A 194 0.20 -3.18 -15.34
CA ALA A 194 0.79 -1.93 -14.94
C ALA A 194 1.19 -1.07 -16.14
N PHE A 195 0.71 0.17 -16.18
CA PHE A 195 1.00 1.08 -17.25
C PHE A 195 2.36 1.76 -17.10
N ARG A 196 3.19 1.67 -18.13
CA ARG A 196 4.39 2.50 -18.34
C ARG A 196 4.38 3.10 -19.74
N PRO A 197 4.70 4.40 -19.93
CA PRO A 197 4.89 4.96 -21.26
C PRO A 197 5.97 4.22 -22.05
N LYS A 198 5.82 4.15 -23.40
CA LYS A 198 6.74 3.38 -24.28
C LYS A 198 8.19 3.84 -24.21
N ASP A 199 8.42 5.08 -23.83
CA ASP A 199 9.73 5.73 -23.67
C ASP A 199 10.21 5.72 -22.21
N ALA A 200 9.45 5.15 -21.27
CA ALA A 200 9.91 4.92 -19.92
C ALA A 200 11.06 3.88 -19.95
N ARG A 201 12.28 4.36 -19.68
CA ARG A 201 13.47 3.50 -19.69
C ARG A 201 13.49 2.62 -18.43
N ARG A 202 13.76 1.32 -18.63
CA ARG A 202 14.35 0.49 -17.55
C ARG A 202 15.71 1.12 -17.22
N ARG A 203 15.84 1.65 -16.02
CA ARG A 203 17.12 2.19 -15.53
C ARG A 203 17.95 1.08 -14.93
#